data_2cebd340229d4ebb82496ada21d399b3
#
_entry.id   2cebd340229d4ebb82496ada21d399b3
#
_cell.length_a   1.000
_cell.length_b   1.000
_cell.length_c   1.000
_cell.angle_alpha   90.00
_cell.angle_beta   90.00
_cell.angle_gamma   90.00
#
_symmetry.space_group_name_H-M   'P 1'
#
loop_
_entity.id
_entity.type
_entity.pdbx_description
1 polymer ?
#
loop_
_entity_poly.entity_id
_entity_poly.type
_entity_poly.pdbx_seq_one_letter_code
_entity_poly.pdbx_strand_id
1 'polypeptide(L)'
;MSPNSPLDPVATAATKAKLTELRDAFVQQAKSAGAGCSLDTPRIEITDVPSFGNYDPASNTLRISAWSLLKADQKKFFFHLAGPDADDEAAHRVFDRGTYSWVIVHELGHWWQACNASTQNNSHYQHEYDANRIAAAYWREHNPTLLQELTAGFTHILNGAPNPVPPGQTLEDYFNVNYEALAHSAHYVWFQARMVTDVSAEDPPPTFADALLHSSTKMK
;
A
#
# COMPACT_ATOMS: atom_id res chain seq x y z
N MET A 1 27.96 5.24 -14.43
CA MET A 1 27.55 4.31 -13.36
C MET A 1 26.73 3.22 -13.99
N SER A 2 27.14 1.95 -13.89
CA SER A 2 26.45 0.81 -14.51
C SER A 2 25.05 0.65 -13.94
N PRO A 3 24.01 0.43 -14.77
CA PRO A 3 22.62 0.36 -14.34
C PRO A 3 22.22 -0.98 -13.67
N ASN A 4 23.14 -1.85 -13.35
CA ASN A 4 22.90 -3.14 -12.70
C ASN A 4 23.91 -3.39 -11.59
N SER A 5 23.84 -2.65 -10.47
CA SER A 5 24.41 -3.20 -9.24
C SER A 5 23.54 -4.38 -8.82
N PRO A 6 24.10 -5.61 -8.72
CA PRO A 6 23.31 -6.74 -8.23
C PRO A 6 22.82 -6.41 -6.81
N LEU A 7 21.59 -6.82 -6.51
CA LEU A 7 21.04 -6.74 -5.15
C LEU A 7 22.09 -7.28 -4.17
N ASP A 8 22.43 -6.50 -3.14
CA ASP A 8 23.21 -7.05 -2.04
C ASP A 8 22.44 -8.24 -1.44
N PRO A 9 22.94 -9.48 -1.56
CA PRO A 9 22.20 -10.65 -1.12
C PRO A 9 21.91 -10.64 0.37
N VAL A 10 22.79 -10.04 1.17
CA VAL A 10 22.64 -9.99 2.64
C VAL A 10 21.58 -8.98 3.03
N ALA A 11 21.63 -7.76 2.48
CA ALA A 11 20.61 -6.74 2.73
C ALA A 11 19.23 -7.20 2.22
N THR A 12 19.18 -7.84 1.05
CA THR A 12 17.93 -8.38 0.49
C THR A 12 17.35 -9.50 1.36
N ALA A 13 18.20 -10.39 1.89
CA ALA A 13 17.75 -11.46 2.79
C ALA A 13 17.21 -10.90 4.12
N ALA A 14 17.88 -9.90 4.70
CA ALA A 14 17.42 -9.25 5.92
C ALA A 14 16.07 -8.53 5.72
N THR A 15 15.93 -7.78 4.63
CA THR A 15 14.66 -7.13 4.25
C THR A 15 13.55 -8.17 4.07
N LYS A 16 13.83 -9.22 3.32
CA LYS A 16 12.85 -10.29 3.07
C LYS A 16 12.41 -10.98 4.37
N ALA A 17 13.33 -11.23 5.31
CA ALA A 17 13.01 -11.82 6.60
C ALA A 17 12.02 -10.93 7.38
N LYS A 18 12.33 -9.62 7.49
CA LYS A 18 11.46 -8.64 8.16
C LYS A 18 10.06 -8.56 7.55
N LEU A 19 9.98 -8.52 6.21
CA LEU A 19 8.71 -8.50 5.51
C LEU A 19 7.93 -9.83 5.68
N THR A 20 8.65 -10.95 5.79
CA THR A 20 8.06 -12.26 6.07
C THR A 20 7.41 -12.30 7.45
N GLU A 21 8.07 -11.77 8.49
CA GLU A 21 7.52 -11.67 9.84
C GLU A 21 6.24 -10.83 9.86
N LEU A 22 6.24 -9.66 9.20
CA LEU A 22 5.07 -8.79 9.11
C LEU A 22 3.91 -9.48 8.36
N ARG A 23 4.18 -10.11 7.22
CA ARG A 23 3.20 -10.89 6.47
C ARG A 23 2.58 -12.00 7.33
N ASP A 24 3.41 -12.77 8.03
CA ASP A 24 2.94 -13.90 8.83
C ASP A 24 2.06 -13.44 9.99
N ALA A 25 2.43 -12.34 10.66
CA ALA A 25 1.63 -11.71 11.70
C ALA A 25 0.27 -11.24 11.17
N PHE A 26 0.26 -10.53 10.03
CA PHE A 26 -0.98 -10.09 9.37
C PHE A 26 -1.87 -11.28 9.01
N VAL A 27 -1.31 -12.30 8.33
CA VAL A 27 -2.07 -13.48 7.88
C VAL A 27 -2.65 -14.27 9.06
N GLN A 28 -1.88 -14.43 10.13
CA GLN A 28 -2.35 -15.07 11.35
C GLN A 28 -3.54 -14.34 11.95
N GLN A 29 -3.45 -13.01 12.08
CA GLN A 29 -4.53 -12.21 12.65
C GLN A 29 -5.77 -12.19 11.73
N ALA A 30 -5.58 -12.04 10.41
CA ALA A 30 -6.67 -12.06 9.44
C ALA A 30 -7.44 -13.40 9.49
N LYS A 31 -6.74 -14.52 9.55
CA LYS A 31 -7.35 -15.86 9.69
C LYS A 31 -8.09 -16.01 11.04
N SER A 32 -7.62 -15.35 12.08
CA SER A 32 -8.25 -15.39 13.42
C SER A 32 -9.52 -14.53 13.50
N ALA A 33 -9.69 -13.56 12.63
CA ALA A 33 -10.87 -12.69 12.58
C ALA A 33 -12.15 -13.40 12.07
N GLY A 34 -12.08 -14.69 11.76
CA GLY A 34 -13.24 -15.55 11.52
C GLY A 34 -13.77 -15.57 10.09
N ALA A 35 -13.26 -14.77 9.18
CA ALA A 35 -13.55 -14.90 7.77
C ALA A 35 -12.52 -15.86 7.13
N GLY A 36 -12.98 -17.01 6.65
CA GLY A 36 -12.10 -18.02 6.07
C GLY A 36 -11.41 -17.51 4.80
N CYS A 37 -10.10 -17.67 4.71
CA CYS A 37 -9.34 -17.48 3.47
C CYS A 37 -8.94 -18.83 2.90
N SER A 38 -9.31 -19.12 1.67
CA SER A 38 -8.97 -20.37 0.97
C SER A 38 -7.58 -20.34 0.34
N LEU A 39 -6.95 -19.17 0.24
CA LEU A 39 -5.61 -19.04 -0.34
C LEU A 39 -4.52 -19.34 0.68
N ASP A 40 -3.43 -19.88 0.18
CA ASP A 40 -2.20 -20.01 0.96
C ASP A 40 -1.64 -18.63 1.33
N THR A 41 -0.78 -18.59 2.34
CA THR A 41 0.01 -17.40 2.67
C THR A 41 0.82 -16.95 1.45
N PRO A 42 0.72 -15.68 1.01
CA PRO A 42 1.38 -15.23 -0.22
C PRO A 42 2.90 -15.25 -0.08
N ARG A 43 3.59 -15.57 -1.16
CA ARG A 43 5.06 -15.51 -1.20
C ARG A 43 5.53 -14.07 -1.27
N ILE A 44 6.75 -13.80 -0.82
CA ILE A 44 7.40 -12.48 -0.97
C ILE A 44 8.54 -12.60 -1.97
N GLU A 45 8.53 -11.71 -2.95
CA GLU A 45 9.57 -11.51 -3.93
C GLU A 45 10.06 -10.06 -3.89
N ILE A 46 11.38 -9.86 -3.76
CA ILE A 46 12.00 -8.53 -3.85
C ILE A 46 12.41 -8.33 -5.31
N THR A 47 11.77 -7.36 -5.97
CA THR A 47 11.95 -7.11 -7.40
C THR A 47 11.65 -5.67 -7.76
N ASP A 48 11.94 -5.23 -8.99
CA ASP A 48 11.55 -3.89 -9.47
C ASP A 48 10.03 -3.87 -9.72
N VAL A 49 9.33 -3.01 -8.98
CA VAL A 49 7.88 -2.79 -9.13
C VAL A 49 7.62 -1.29 -9.27
N PRO A 50 6.92 -0.83 -10.34
CA PRO A 50 6.68 0.59 -10.57
C PRO A 50 5.95 1.31 -9.43
N SER A 51 5.04 0.62 -8.74
CA SER A 51 4.24 1.11 -7.60
C SER A 51 4.86 0.81 -6.23
N PHE A 52 6.12 0.39 -6.19
CA PHE A 52 6.88 -0.03 -4.99
C PHE A 52 6.41 -1.35 -4.37
N GLY A 53 5.20 -1.80 -4.64
CA GLY A 53 4.64 -3.10 -4.28
C GLY A 53 3.44 -3.44 -5.14
N ASN A 54 3.17 -4.73 -5.29
CA ASN A 54 1.90 -5.25 -5.80
C ASN A 54 1.66 -6.67 -5.33
N TYR A 55 0.39 -7.03 -5.15
CA TYR A 55 -0.04 -8.42 -5.02
C TYR A 55 -0.41 -8.97 -6.39
N ASP A 56 0.22 -10.10 -6.76
CA ASP A 56 -0.12 -10.85 -7.97
C ASP A 56 -0.98 -12.08 -7.61
N PRO A 57 -2.29 -12.04 -7.89
CA PRO A 57 -3.18 -13.15 -7.54
C PRO A 57 -2.91 -14.42 -8.35
N ALA A 58 -2.37 -14.29 -9.58
CA ALA A 58 -2.09 -15.45 -10.44
C ALA A 58 -0.97 -16.33 -9.88
N SER A 59 0.02 -15.74 -9.24
CA SER A 59 1.14 -16.43 -8.62
C SER A 59 1.08 -16.50 -7.10
N ASN A 60 0.06 -15.89 -6.47
CA ASN A 60 -0.07 -15.67 -5.04
C ASN A 60 1.22 -15.09 -4.43
N THR A 61 1.67 -13.95 -4.98
CA THR A 61 2.98 -13.37 -4.64
C THR A 61 2.84 -11.87 -4.37
N LEU A 62 3.40 -11.43 -3.24
CA LEU A 62 3.67 -10.02 -2.93
C LEU A 62 5.02 -9.66 -3.55
N ARG A 63 5.02 -8.77 -4.53
CA ARG A 63 6.25 -8.21 -5.12
C ARG A 63 6.51 -6.86 -4.47
N ILE A 64 7.69 -6.68 -3.90
CA ILE A 64 8.06 -5.45 -3.18
C ILE A 64 9.40 -4.95 -3.71
N SER A 65 9.48 -3.64 -3.98
CA SER A 65 10.74 -3.03 -4.43
C SER A 65 11.75 -2.93 -3.30
N ALA A 66 13.03 -2.90 -3.68
CA ALA A 66 14.12 -2.50 -2.78
C ALA A 66 14.70 -1.16 -3.23
N TRP A 67 15.21 -0.35 -2.28
CA TRP A 67 15.83 0.95 -2.58
C TRP A 67 16.89 0.88 -3.67
N SER A 68 17.72 -0.18 -3.68
CA SER A 68 18.77 -0.40 -4.67
C SER A 68 18.25 -0.66 -6.09
N LEU A 69 16.99 -1.07 -6.25
CA LEU A 69 16.35 -1.31 -7.55
C LEU A 69 15.66 -0.08 -8.11
N LEU A 70 15.43 0.95 -7.29
CA LEU A 70 14.71 2.14 -7.73
C LEU A 70 15.51 2.92 -8.78
N LYS A 71 14.81 3.36 -9.80
CA LYS A 71 15.32 4.30 -10.80
C LYS A 71 15.50 5.69 -10.19
N ALA A 72 16.30 6.52 -10.83
CA ALA A 72 16.61 7.86 -10.34
C ALA A 72 15.37 8.77 -10.19
N ASP A 73 14.37 8.64 -11.06
CA ASP A 73 13.10 9.36 -11.00
C ASP A 73 12.23 8.89 -9.84
N GLN A 74 12.18 7.58 -9.56
CA GLN A 74 11.49 7.02 -8.40
C GLN A 74 12.13 7.49 -7.09
N LYS A 75 13.48 7.52 -7.02
CA LYS A 75 14.20 8.03 -5.85
C LYS A 75 13.92 9.51 -5.59
N LYS A 76 13.79 10.34 -6.65
CA LYS A 76 13.45 11.76 -6.51
C LYS A 76 12.15 11.99 -5.72
N PHE A 77 11.17 11.10 -5.86
CA PHE A 77 9.93 11.17 -5.08
C PHE A 77 10.21 11.09 -3.57
N PHE A 78 11.06 10.15 -3.14
CA PHE A 78 11.43 9.99 -1.73
C PHE A 78 12.34 11.11 -1.22
N PHE A 79 13.22 11.65 -2.05
CA PHE A 79 13.97 12.87 -1.71
C PHE A 79 13.04 14.06 -1.48
N HIS A 80 12.02 14.23 -2.33
CA HIS A 80 11.02 15.28 -2.15
C HIS A 80 10.25 15.12 -0.85
N LEU A 81 9.84 13.91 -0.50
CA LEU A 81 9.13 13.62 0.75
C LEU A 81 10.03 13.78 1.99
N ALA A 82 11.31 13.50 1.88
CA ALA A 82 12.26 13.64 2.98
C ALA A 82 12.66 15.11 3.26
N GLY A 83 12.39 16.01 2.31
CA GLY A 83 12.61 17.45 2.46
C GLY A 83 13.75 18.02 1.61
N PRO A 84 13.89 19.35 1.55
CA PRO A 84 14.79 20.03 0.62
C PRO A 84 16.27 19.74 0.86
N ASP A 85 16.65 19.44 2.11
CA ASP A 85 18.04 19.19 2.50
C ASP A 85 18.32 17.68 2.72
N ALA A 86 17.43 16.80 2.23
CA ALA A 86 17.54 15.36 2.44
C ALA A 86 18.74 14.75 1.70
N ASP A 87 19.49 13.94 2.41
CA ASP A 87 20.49 13.05 1.83
C ASP A 87 19.89 11.69 1.40
N ASP A 88 20.72 10.83 0.81
CA ASP A 88 20.28 9.49 0.34
C ASP A 88 19.75 8.63 1.51
N GLU A 89 20.34 8.75 2.69
CA GLU A 89 19.92 8.00 3.87
C GLU A 89 18.56 8.47 4.39
N ALA A 90 18.28 9.77 4.38
CA ALA A 90 16.98 10.32 4.75
C ALA A 90 15.89 9.88 3.77
N ALA A 91 16.14 9.97 2.47
CA ALA A 91 15.23 9.51 1.44
C ALA A 91 14.99 7.99 1.51
N HIS A 92 16.03 7.20 1.77
CA HIS A 92 15.93 5.76 1.97
C HIS A 92 15.07 5.40 3.19
N ARG A 93 15.24 6.11 4.32
CA ARG A 93 14.37 5.90 5.49
C ARG A 93 12.89 6.18 5.21
N VAL A 94 12.58 7.19 4.39
CA VAL A 94 11.19 7.47 3.96
C VAL A 94 10.65 6.35 3.09
N PHE A 95 11.47 5.85 2.15
CA PHE A 95 11.13 4.69 1.33
C PHE A 95 10.84 3.45 2.19
N ASP A 96 11.74 3.09 3.10
CA ASP A 96 11.60 1.92 3.97
C ASP A 96 10.31 2.01 4.80
N ARG A 97 10.04 3.19 5.37
CA ARG A 97 8.84 3.43 6.17
C ARG A 97 7.56 3.30 5.33
N GLY A 98 7.52 3.89 4.15
CA GLY A 98 6.36 3.80 3.25
C GLY A 98 6.19 2.38 2.70
N THR A 99 7.24 1.83 2.11
CA THR A 99 7.18 0.58 1.36
C THR A 99 7.09 -0.65 2.27
N TYR A 100 7.93 -0.71 3.31
CA TYR A 100 8.02 -1.88 4.19
C TYR A 100 7.08 -1.83 5.41
N SER A 101 6.23 -0.80 5.47
CA SER A 101 5.14 -0.74 6.44
C SER A 101 3.79 -0.58 5.75
N TRP A 102 3.57 0.55 5.03
CA TRP A 102 2.26 0.80 4.42
C TRP A 102 1.99 -0.09 3.21
N VAL A 103 2.86 -0.02 2.20
CA VAL A 103 2.61 -0.71 0.93
C VAL A 103 2.44 -2.21 1.13
N ILE A 104 3.30 -2.88 1.89
CA ILE A 104 3.16 -4.33 2.11
C ILE A 104 1.84 -4.69 2.80
N VAL A 105 1.37 -3.90 3.77
CA VAL A 105 0.10 -4.19 4.46
C VAL A 105 -1.10 -3.88 3.55
N HIS A 106 -1.01 -2.85 2.71
CA HIS A 106 -1.99 -2.57 1.66
C HIS A 106 -2.09 -3.74 0.66
N GLU A 107 -0.95 -4.27 0.20
CA GLU A 107 -0.92 -5.43 -0.71
C GLU A 107 -1.43 -6.72 -0.05
N LEU A 108 -1.23 -6.87 1.26
CA LEU A 108 -1.87 -7.92 2.04
C LEU A 108 -3.39 -7.73 2.14
N GLY A 109 -3.88 -6.50 2.09
CA GLY A 109 -5.29 -6.17 1.91
C GLY A 109 -5.83 -6.73 0.59
N HIS A 110 -5.10 -6.57 -0.52
CA HIS A 110 -5.46 -7.15 -1.82
C HIS A 110 -5.42 -8.69 -1.80
N TRP A 111 -4.45 -9.29 -1.13
CA TRP A 111 -4.44 -10.75 -0.90
C TRP A 111 -5.71 -11.19 -0.17
N TRP A 112 -6.12 -10.46 0.88
CA TRP A 112 -7.35 -10.76 1.63
C TRP A 112 -8.60 -10.61 0.76
N GLN A 113 -8.69 -9.59 -0.08
CA GLN A 113 -9.76 -9.41 -1.05
C GLN A 113 -9.82 -10.57 -2.05
N ALA A 114 -8.66 -11.06 -2.52
CA ALA A 114 -8.59 -12.22 -3.40
C ALA A 114 -9.05 -13.51 -2.73
N CYS A 115 -8.85 -13.67 -1.40
CA CYS A 115 -9.42 -14.80 -0.64
C CYS A 115 -10.95 -14.85 -0.73
N ASN A 116 -11.59 -13.71 -0.91
CA ASN A 116 -13.03 -13.52 -0.90
C ASN A 116 -13.58 -13.11 -2.28
N ALA A 117 -12.84 -13.40 -3.36
CA ALA A 117 -13.12 -12.92 -4.72
C ALA A 117 -14.51 -13.26 -5.28
N SER A 118 -15.19 -14.29 -4.73
CA SER A 118 -16.58 -14.61 -5.11
C SER A 118 -17.59 -13.51 -4.78
N THR A 119 -17.19 -12.50 -4.02
CA THR A 119 -18.01 -11.38 -3.58
C THR A 119 -17.73 -10.08 -4.31
N GLN A 120 -16.72 -10.04 -5.19
CA GLN A 120 -16.22 -8.80 -5.79
C GLN A 120 -17.09 -8.36 -6.99
N ASN A 121 -17.93 -7.38 -6.75
CA ASN A 121 -18.46 -6.43 -7.74
C ASN A 121 -18.02 -5.00 -7.39
N ASN A 122 -16.90 -4.85 -6.70
CA ASN A 122 -16.43 -3.55 -6.27
C ASN A 122 -15.74 -2.83 -7.44
N SER A 123 -15.94 -1.51 -7.50
CA SER A 123 -15.19 -0.63 -8.40
C SER A 123 -13.69 -0.64 -8.07
N HIS A 124 -12.84 -0.25 -9.01
CA HIS A 124 -11.39 -0.10 -8.74
C HIS A 124 -11.14 0.83 -7.56
N TYR A 125 -11.89 1.93 -7.46
CA TYR A 125 -11.79 2.88 -6.35
C TYR A 125 -12.06 2.19 -5.00
N GLN A 126 -13.18 1.48 -4.90
CA GLN A 126 -13.56 0.80 -3.67
C GLN A 126 -12.56 -0.32 -3.30
N HIS A 127 -12.03 -1.02 -4.30
CA HIS A 127 -11.02 -2.06 -4.09
C HIS A 127 -9.74 -1.48 -3.45
N GLU A 128 -9.26 -0.34 -3.95
CA GLU A 128 -8.12 0.37 -3.38
C GLU A 128 -8.44 0.99 -2.02
N TYR A 129 -9.64 1.58 -1.87
CA TYR A 129 -10.10 2.18 -0.63
C TYR A 129 -10.14 1.14 0.51
N ASP A 130 -10.72 -0.04 0.24
CA ASP A 130 -10.81 -1.12 1.22
C ASP A 130 -9.43 -1.67 1.60
N ALA A 131 -8.48 -1.78 0.67
CA ALA A 131 -7.10 -2.18 0.97
C ALA A 131 -6.41 -1.15 1.88
N ASN A 132 -6.59 0.15 1.62
CA ASN A 132 -6.09 1.21 2.49
C ASN A 132 -6.77 1.20 3.87
N ARG A 133 -8.07 0.91 3.94
CA ARG A 133 -8.83 0.79 5.19
C ARG A 133 -8.33 -0.35 6.06
N ILE A 134 -8.04 -1.51 5.45
CA ILE A 134 -7.42 -2.65 6.12
C ILE A 134 -6.04 -2.27 6.68
N ALA A 135 -5.21 -1.59 5.87
CA ALA A 135 -3.88 -1.16 6.30
C ALA A 135 -3.93 -0.15 7.45
N ALA A 136 -4.83 0.84 7.39
CA ALA A 136 -5.02 1.81 8.45
C ALA A 136 -5.50 1.15 9.76
N ALA A 137 -6.46 0.23 9.68
CA ALA A 137 -6.97 -0.50 10.84
C ALA A 137 -5.89 -1.40 11.47
N TYR A 138 -5.10 -2.11 10.65
CA TYR A 138 -3.98 -2.91 11.12
C TYR A 138 -2.97 -2.07 11.90
N TRP A 139 -2.49 -0.95 11.34
CA TRP A 139 -1.50 -0.11 11.98
C TRP A 139 -2.06 0.65 13.20
N ARG A 140 -3.36 0.96 13.23
CA ARG A 140 -4.02 1.55 14.40
C ARG A 140 -3.94 0.64 15.61
N GLU A 141 -4.08 -0.67 15.41
CA GLU A 141 -3.99 -1.67 16.50
C GLU A 141 -2.55 -2.00 16.89
N HIS A 142 -1.62 -2.06 15.92
CA HIS A 142 -0.26 -2.53 16.16
C HIS A 142 0.76 -1.43 16.44
N ASN A 143 0.63 -0.29 15.77
CA ASN A 143 1.53 0.84 15.96
C ASN A 143 0.84 2.16 15.57
N PRO A 144 0.02 2.72 16.46
CA PRO A 144 -0.72 3.96 16.19
C PRO A 144 0.21 5.16 15.93
N THR A 145 1.41 5.19 16.51
CA THR A 145 2.40 6.24 16.23
C THR A 145 2.88 6.16 14.78
N LEU A 146 3.19 4.96 14.29
CA LEU A 146 3.56 4.76 12.89
C LEU A 146 2.41 5.17 11.95
N LEU A 147 1.15 4.83 12.27
CA LEU A 147 0.00 5.25 11.49
C LEU A 147 -0.08 6.78 11.41
N GLN A 148 0.12 7.51 12.52
CA GLN A 148 0.13 8.97 12.52
C GLN A 148 1.23 9.54 11.62
N GLU A 149 2.45 9.00 11.70
CA GLU A 149 3.58 9.41 10.87
C GLU A 149 3.32 9.15 9.37
N LEU A 150 2.78 7.99 9.03
CA LEU A 150 2.43 7.64 7.65
C LEU A 150 1.30 8.55 7.12
N THR A 151 0.24 8.77 7.92
CA THR A 151 -0.86 9.67 7.54
C THR A 151 -0.37 11.10 7.34
N ALA A 152 0.55 11.59 8.17
CA ALA A 152 1.17 12.90 7.99
C ALA A 152 1.95 12.99 6.65
N GLY A 153 2.68 11.94 6.28
CA GLY A 153 3.37 11.85 4.99
C GLY A 153 2.40 11.91 3.80
N PHE A 154 1.30 11.17 3.85
CA PHE A 154 0.26 11.20 2.81
C PHE A 154 -0.45 12.57 2.76
N THR A 155 -0.72 13.19 3.91
CA THR A 155 -1.27 14.55 3.96
C THR A 155 -0.31 15.57 3.32
N HIS A 156 1.00 15.41 3.51
CA HIS A 156 2.00 16.25 2.83
C HIS A 156 1.94 16.08 1.30
N ILE A 157 1.76 14.87 0.78
CA ILE A 157 1.56 14.61 -0.66
C ILE A 157 0.33 15.35 -1.18
N LEU A 158 -0.81 15.26 -0.47
CA LEU A 158 -2.05 15.94 -0.85
C LEU A 158 -1.89 17.46 -0.90
N ASN A 159 -1.21 18.04 0.07
CA ASN A 159 -1.00 19.49 0.15
C ASN A 159 -0.02 19.98 -0.93
N GLY A 160 0.84 19.11 -1.44
CA GLY A 160 1.84 19.44 -2.45
C GLY A 160 1.35 19.32 -3.90
N ALA A 161 0.16 18.73 -4.15
CA ALA A 161 -0.34 18.48 -5.49
C ALA A 161 -1.82 18.90 -5.64
N PRO A 162 -2.21 19.50 -6.80
CA PRO A 162 -3.60 19.86 -7.04
C PRO A 162 -4.48 18.62 -7.17
N ASN A 163 -5.76 18.76 -6.80
CA ASN A 163 -6.76 17.73 -7.04
C ASN A 163 -6.88 17.48 -8.57
N PRO A 164 -6.64 16.25 -9.04
CA PRO A 164 -6.70 15.93 -10.47
C PRO A 164 -8.14 15.78 -11.01
N VAL A 165 -9.15 15.71 -10.12
CA VAL A 165 -10.54 15.47 -10.52
C VAL A 165 -11.19 16.76 -11.04
N PRO A 166 -11.73 16.75 -12.27
CA PRO A 166 -12.42 17.92 -12.81
C PRO A 166 -13.65 18.32 -12.01
N PRO A 167 -14.02 19.60 -12.01
CA PRO A 167 -15.26 20.06 -11.36
C PRO A 167 -16.49 19.30 -11.88
N GLY A 168 -17.35 18.88 -10.97
CA GLY A 168 -18.59 18.15 -11.28
C GLY A 168 -18.47 16.62 -11.41
N GLN A 169 -17.26 16.08 -11.25
CA GLN A 169 -17.07 14.63 -11.15
C GLN A 169 -16.81 14.22 -9.69
N THR A 170 -17.20 12.99 -9.34
CA THR A 170 -16.81 12.39 -8.06
C THR A 170 -15.41 11.79 -8.14
N LEU A 171 -14.75 11.61 -6.98
CA LEU A 171 -13.46 10.93 -6.90
C LEU A 171 -13.55 9.50 -7.46
N GLU A 172 -14.59 8.78 -7.09
CA GLU A 172 -14.81 7.41 -7.48
C GLU A 172 -15.04 7.27 -9.00
N ASP A 173 -15.94 8.07 -9.59
CA ASP A 173 -16.22 8.02 -11.03
C ASP A 173 -14.96 8.32 -11.84
N TYR A 174 -14.23 9.39 -11.46
CA TYR A 174 -13.00 9.75 -12.16
C TYR A 174 -11.94 8.67 -12.07
N PHE A 175 -11.73 8.09 -10.88
CA PHE A 175 -10.76 7.02 -10.67
C PHE A 175 -11.11 5.78 -11.50
N ASN A 176 -12.35 5.33 -11.45
CA ASN A 176 -12.80 4.12 -12.16
C ASN A 176 -12.69 4.26 -13.67
N VAL A 177 -13.10 5.39 -14.24
CA VAL A 177 -13.04 5.65 -15.68
C VAL A 177 -11.59 5.74 -16.19
N ASN A 178 -10.67 6.26 -15.36
CA ASN A 178 -9.30 6.53 -15.76
C ASN A 178 -8.27 5.55 -15.16
N TYR A 179 -8.70 4.45 -14.55
CA TYR A 179 -7.85 3.57 -13.74
C TYR A 179 -6.54 3.17 -14.43
N GLU A 180 -6.62 2.67 -15.66
CA GLU A 180 -5.45 2.23 -16.44
C GLU A 180 -4.46 3.39 -16.71
N ALA A 181 -4.97 4.58 -16.97
CA ALA A 181 -4.13 5.75 -17.21
C ALA A 181 -3.53 6.31 -15.91
N LEU A 182 -4.26 6.18 -14.80
CA LEU A 182 -3.82 6.62 -13.48
C LEU A 182 -2.69 5.74 -12.94
N ALA A 183 -2.76 4.43 -13.12
CA ALA A 183 -1.86 3.43 -12.51
C ALA A 183 -0.35 3.73 -12.72
N HIS A 184 0.00 4.55 -13.72
CA HIS A 184 1.38 4.93 -14.04
C HIS A 184 1.64 6.44 -13.89
N SER A 185 0.79 7.16 -13.18
CA SER A 185 0.85 8.63 -13.08
C SER A 185 1.01 9.13 -11.64
N ALA A 186 1.48 10.37 -11.49
CA ALA A 186 1.50 11.07 -10.20
C ALA A 186 0.09 11.23 -9.60
N HIS A 187 -0.96 11.21 -10.43
CA HIS A 187 -2.34 11.26 -9.96
C HIS A 187 -2.73 10.02 -9.16
N TYR A 188 -2.19 8.83 -9.49
CA TYR A 188 -2.42 7.63 -8.69
C TYR A 188 -1.93 7.81 -7.25
N VAL A 189 -0.73 8.38 -7.09
CA VAL A 189 -0.16 8.69 -5.77
C VAL A 189 -1.05 9.67 -5.00
N TRP A 190 -1.61 10.67 -5.69
CA TRP A 190 -2.57 11.60 -5.10
C TRP A 190 -3.83 10.89 -4.59
N PHE A 191 -4.40 9.97 -5.40
CA PHE A 191 -5.57 9.18 -5.00
C PHE A 191 -5.27 8.27 -3.81
N GLN A 192 -4.12 7.60 -3.81
CA GLN A 192 -3.70 6.79 -2.66
C GLN A 192 -3.57 7.66 -1.40
N ALA A 193 -2.93 8.82 -1.51
CA ALA A 193 -2.81 9.75 -0.39
C ALA A 193 -4.17 10.25 0.11
N ARG A 194 -5.11 10.51 -0.81
CA ARG A 194 -6.48 10.90 -0.47
C ARG A 194 -7.21 9.78 0.27
N MET A 195 -7.19 8.56 -0.23
CA MET A 195 -7.82 7.40 0.40
C MET A 195 -7.23 7.13 1.79
N VAL A 196 -5.91 7.20 1.94
CA VAL A 196 -5.25 6.99 3.24
C VAL A 196 -5.68 8.04 4.27
N THR A 197 -5.77 9.32 3.88
CA THR A 197 -6.23 10.36 4.81
C THR A 197 -7.70 10.18 5.17
N ASP A 198 -8.55 9.78 4.23
CA ASP A 198 -9.98 9.55 4.48
C ASP A 198 -10.20 8.36 5.43
N VAL A 199 -9.59 7.20 5.19
CA VAL A 199 -9.72 6.03 6.07
C VAL A 199 -9.09 6.23 7.44
N SER A 200 -8.07 7.08 7.54
CA SER A 200 -7.46 7.43 8.82
C SER A 200 -8.35 8.34 9.67
N ALA A 201 -9.23 9.12 9.03
CA ALA A 201 -10.16 10.05 9.66
C ALA A 201 -11.55 9.46 9.93
N GLU A 202 -11.78 8.18 9.61
CA GLU A 202 -13.07 7.53 9.90
C GLU A 202 -13.42 7.58 11.40
N ASP A 203 -14.69 7.96 11.72
CA ASP A 203 -15.19 8.04 13.08
C ASP A 203 -16.60 7.40 13.19
N PRO A 204 -16.82 6.33 13.98
CA PRO A 204 -15.77 5.61 14.71
C PRO A 204 -14.82 4.85 13.76
N PRO A 205 -13.53 4.75 14.10
CA PRO A 205 -12.59 4.00 13.30
C PRO A 205 -12.89 2.49 13.39
N PRO A 206 -12.83 1.76 12.27
CA PRO A 206 -13.04 0.31 12.30
C PRO A 206 -11.90 -0.40 13.04
N THR A 207 -12.20 -1.51 13.69
CA THR A 207 -11.20 -2.49 14.08
C THR A 207 -10.62 -3.19 12.85
N PHE A 208 -9.48 -3.85 13.00
CA PHE A 208 -8.91 -4.64 11.89
C PHE A 208 -9.88 -5.75 11.43
N ALA A 209 -10.55 -6.43 12.37
CA ALA A 209 -11.57 -7.42 12.05
C ALA A 209 -12.74 -6.83 11.26
N ASP A 210 -13.24 -5.64 11.66
CA ASP A 210 -14.33 -4.97 10.93
C ASP A 210 -13.91 -4.57 9.51
N ALA A 211 -12.68 -4.09 9.32
CA ALA A 211 -12.16 -3.73 8.01
C ALA A 211 -12.06 -4.95 7.08
N LEU A 212 -11.60 -6.09 7.59
CA LEU A 212 -11.54 -7.36 6.86
C LEU A 212 -12.93 -7.86 6.46
N LEU A 213 -13.90 -7.81 7.39
CA LEU A 213 -15.27 -8.26 7.14
C LEU A 213 -15.99 -7.37 6.13
N HIS A 214 -15.78 -6.06 6.19
CA HIS A 214 -16.38 -5.11 5.26
C HIS A 214 -15.93 -5.38 3.82
N SER A 215 -14.63 -5.58 3.62
CA SER A 215 -14.07 -5.91 2.29
C SER A 215 -14.51 -7.28 1.75
N SER A 216 -15.08 -8.12 2.61
CA SER A 216 -15.58 -9.47 2.26
C SER A 216 -17.09 -9.51 2.02
N THR A 217 -17.82 -8.43 2.27
CA THR A 217 -19.30 -8.42 2.25
C THR A 217 -19.83 -7.82 0.95
N LYS A 218 -20.74 -8.53 0.26
CA LYS A 218 -21.50 -7.94 -0.85
C LYS A 218 -22.28 -6.74 -0.33
N MET A 219 -22.08 -5.55 -0.91
CA MET A 219 -23.09 -4.51 -0.81
C MET A 219 -24.37 -5.02 -1.51
N LYS A 220 -25.47 -5.10 -0.77
CA LYS A 220 -26.80 -5.49 -1.29
C LYS A 220 -27.39 -4.37 -2.11
#